data_88ebf67a87932f9fd15165391d2878f7
#
_entry.id   88ebf67a87932f9fd15165391d2878f7
#
_cell.length_a   1.000
_cell.length_b   1.000
_cell.length_c   1.000
_cell.angle_alpha   90.00
_cell.angle_beta   90.00
_cell.angle_gamma   90.00
#
_symmetry.space_group_name_H-M   'P 1'
#
loop_
_entity.id
_entity.type
_entity.pdbx_description
1 polymer ?
#
loop_
_entity_poly.entity_id
_entity_poly.type
_entity_poly.pdbx_seq_one_letter_code
_entity_poly.pdbx_strand_id
1 'polypeptide(L)'
;IPSQYSWERYWHGSRLFLKLSSESGLWNDYTIVCYDFATQKEVTPSEILAELGVTEKTWHAAAKKAALHYFDKFCTDKMKRRNYHNDGHVVMRASLLSDSYWDYEIQIYIDDKNELRAILDIPSMAGAGHYYADLPIDLGASKGKNLTVTESFITAELRDGKLSLTFSKN
;
A
#
# COMPACT_ATOMS: atom_id res chain seq x y z
N ILE A 1 9.90 9.79 26.51
CA ILE A 1 9.85 8.36 26.16
C ILE A 1 10.85 8.16 25.04
N PRO A 2 11.82 7.23 25.16
CA PRO A 2 12.78 7.00 24.11
C PRO A 2 12.07 6.47 22.86
N SER A 3 12.47 6.98 21.67
CA SER A 3 11.99 6.48 20.39
C SER A 3 12.53 5.06 20.17
N GLN A 4 11.66 4.19 19.70
CA GLN A 4 12.04 2.86 19.24
C GLN A 4 12.14 2.88 17.73
N TYR A 5 13.18 2.30 17.19
CA TYR A 5 13.42 2.18 15.76
C TYR A 5 13.43 0.71 15.39
N SER A 6 12.76 0.37 14.31
CA SER A 6 12.81 -0.96 13.72
C SER A 6 12.90 -0.89 12.20
N TRP A 7 13.32 -1.99 11.61
CA TRP A 7 13.36 -2.10 10.17
C TRP A 7 12.97 -3.51 9.74
N GLU A 8 12.34 -3.59 8.56
CA GLU A 8 11.94 -4.83 7.92
C GLU A 8 12.35 -4.78 6.45
N ARG A 9 12.61 -5.94 5.87
CA ARG A 9 13.00 -6.06 4.46
C ARG A 9 12.11 -7.07 3.76
N TYR A 10 11.74 -6.75 2.53
CA TYR A 10 10.93 -7.60 1.68
C TYR A 10 11.56 -7.70 0.29
N TRP A 11 11.63 -8.89 -0.26
CA TRP A 11 12.17 -9.13 -1.58
C TRP A 11 11.03 -9.43 -2.56
N HIS A 12 11.04 -8.75 -3.70
CA HIS A 12 10.15 -9.03 -4.82
C HIS A 12 10.95 -9.01 -6.12
N GLY A 13 11.27 -10.20 -6.66
CA GLY A 13 12.19 -10.33 -7.80
C GLY A 13 13.56 -9.74 -7.47
N SER A 14 14.03 -8.82 -8.32
CA SER A 14 15.29 -8.08 -8.12
C SER A 14 15.19 -6.91 -7.17
N ARG A 15 14.00 -6.63 -6.61
CA ARG A 15 13.73 -5.46 -5.78
C ARG A 15 13.77 -5.78 -4.31
N LEU A 16 14.42 -4.91 -3.58
CA LEU A 16 14.42 -4.88 -2.12
C LEU A 16 13.59 -3.69 -1.66
N PHE A 17 12.55 -3.97 -0.88
CA PHE A 17 11.85 -2.97 -0.09
C PHE A 17 12.42 -2.95 1.32
N LEU A 18 12.81 -1.78 1.77
CA LEU A 18 13.26 -1.53 3.13
C LEU A 18 12.23 -0.64 3.81
N LYS A 19 11.54 -1.18 4.81
CA LYS A 19 10.59 -0.45 5.64
C LYS A 19 11.25 -0.09 6.96
N LEU A 20 11.42 1.20 7.20
CA LEU A 20 11.92 1.78 8.43
C LEU A 20 10.73 2.29 9.22
N SER A 21 10.70 2.05 10.52
CA SER A 21 9.66 2.57 11.40
C SER A 21 10.25 3.15 12.67
N SER A 22 9.64 4.21 13.17
CA SER A 22 9.93 4.77 14.47
C SER A 22 8.64 4.93 15.27
N GLU A 23 8.70 4.62 16.54
CA GLU A 23 7.60 4.79 17.49
C GLU A 23 8.07 5.61 18.68
N SER A 24 7.29 6.62 19.04
CA SER A 24 7.55 7.46 20.22
C SER A 24 6.23 7.85 20.87
N GLY A 25 5.84 7.13 21.91
CA GLY A 25 4.60 7.37 22.63
C GLY A 25 3.35 7.09 21.76
N LEU A 26 2.65 8.16 21.35
CA LEU A 26 1.45 8.06 20.49
C LEU A 26 1.77 8.28 19.01
N TRP A 27 3.02 8.54 18.67
CA TRP A 27 3.48 8.85 17.33
C TRP A 27 4.14 7.64 16.71
N ASN A 28 3.81 7.36 15.48
CA ASN A 28 4.53 6.43 14.64
C ASN A 28 4.88 7.10 13.32
N ASP A 29 6.00 6.73 12.74
CA ASP A 29 6.44 7.22 11.46
C ASP A 29 7.06 6.08 10.65
N TYR A 30 6.99 6.18 9.33
CA TYR A 30 7.48 5.16 8.42
C TYR A 30 8.24 5.80 7.25
N THR A 31 9.25 5.11 6.79
CA THR A 31 9.92 5.41 5.52
C THR A 31 10.11 4.12 4.76
N ILE A 32 9.67 4.09 3.50
CA ILE A 32 9.85 2.94 2.62
C ILE A 32 10.76 3.34 1.47
N VAL A 33 11.81 2.55 1.28
CA VAL A 33 12.74 2.69 0.16
C VAL A 33 12.66 1.41 -0.67
N CYS A 34 12.59 1.54 -1.98
CA CYS A 34 12.67 0.42 -2.91
C CYS A 34 13.90 0.58 -3.79
N TYR A 35 14.74 -0.44 -3.84
CA TYR A 35 15.92 -0.48 -4.71
C TYR A 35 15.87 -1.72 -5.62
N ASP A 36 16.03 -1.50 -6.91
CA ASP A 36 16.09 -2.57 -7.91
C ASP A 36 17.55 -2.89 -8.26
N PHE A 37 18.00 -4.08 -7.89
CA PHE A 37 19.36 -4.53 -8.12
C PHE A 37 19.64 -4.88 -9.59
N ALA A 38 18.61 -5.19 -10.39
CA ALA A 38 18.81 -5.45 -11.81
C ALA A 38 19.10 -4.17 -12.58
N THR A 39 18.42 -3.09 -12.25
CA THR A 39 18.63 -1.76 -12.88
C THR A 39 19.60 -0.87 -12.12
N GLN A 40 19.98 -1.26 -10.89
CA GLN A 40 20.84 -0.50 -9.98
C GLN A 40 20.29 0.90 -9.65
N LYS A 41 18.99 1.00 -9.46
CA LYS A 41 18.29 2.26 -9.19
C LYS A 41 17.30 2.14 -8.07
N GLU A 42 17.06 3.26 -7.41
CA GLU A 42 15.88 3.43 -6.58
C GLU A 42 14.64 3.46 -7.46
N VAL A 43 13.56 2.83 -6.99
CA VAL A 43 12.26 2.77 -7.68
C VAL A 43 11.24 3.52 -6.85
N THR A 44 10.61 4.49 -7.47
CA THR A 44 9.60 5.32 -6.78
C THR A 44 8.26 4.59 -6.66
N PRO A 45 7.43 4.95 -5.68
CA PRO A 45 6.06 4.42 -5.57
C PRO A 45 5.23 4.63 -6.84
N SER A 46 5.40 5.76 -7.51
CA SER A 46 4.69 6.06 -8.76
C SER A 46 5.09 5.11 -9.88
N GLU A 47 6.38 4.77 -10.00
CA GLU A 47 6.85 3.78 -10.98
C GLU A 47 6.27 2.39 -10.69
N ILE A 48 6.24 1.98 -9.42
CA ILE A 48 5.65 0.71 -9.01
C ILE A 48 4.16 0.64 -9.39
N LEU A 49 3.39 1.69 -9.08
CA LEU A 49 1.98 1.76 -9.42
C LEU A 49 1.75 1.77 -10.93
N ALA A 50 2.59 2.47 -11.69
CA ALA A 50 2.52 2.50 -13.15
C ALA A 50 2.76 1.11 -13.75
N GLU A 51 3.74 0.37 -13.27
CA GLU A 51 4.02 -1.01 -13.69
C GLU A 51 2.87 -1.96 -13.38
N LEU A 52 2.20 -1.76 -12.23
CA LEU A 52 0.98 -2.48 -11.88
C LEU A 52 -0.24 -2.01 -12.69
N GLY A 53 -0.08 -0.98 -13.55
CA GLY A 53 -1.15 -0.37 -14.34
C GLY A 53 -2.22 0.32 -13.50
N VAL A 54 -1.81 0.82 -12.35
CA VAL A 54 -2.69 1.54 -11.43
C VAL A 54 -2.65 3.01 -11.76
N THR A 55 -3.83 3.59 -12.03
CA THR A 55 -3.98 5.02 -12.20
C THR A 55 -4.16 5.69 -10.84
N GLU A 56 -3.91 7.00 -10.76
CA GLU A 56 -4.18 7.80 -9.56
C GLU A 56 -5.61 7.58 -9.04
N LYS A 57 -6.60 7.62 -9.92
CA LYS A 57 -8.00 7.36 -9.57
C LYS A 57 -8.21 5.98 -8.95
N THR A 58 -7.60 4.95 -9.52
CA THR A 58 -7.70 3.58 -9.00
C THR A 58 -6.99 3.46 -7.66
N TRP A 59 -5.85 4.13 -7.53
CA TRP A 59 -5.10 4.19 -6.27
C TRP A 59 -5.93 4.85 -5.17
N HIS A 60 -6.47 6.07 -5.41
CA HIS A 60 -7.30 6.77 -4.43
C HIS A 60 -8.50 5.94 -3.99
N ALA A 61 -9.17 5.27 -4.93
CA ALA A 61 -10.31 4.40 -4.60
C ALA A 61 -9.91 3.23 -3.68
N ALA A 62 -8.77 2.59 -3.96
CA ALA A 62 -8.28 1.47 -3.18
C ALA A 62 -7.79 1.91 -1.79
N ALA A 63 -7.05 3.02 -1.71
CA ALA A 63 -6.58 3.62 -0.47
C ALA A 63 -7.76 4.04 0.44
N LYS A 64 -8.75 4.73 -0.12
CA LYS A 64 -9.99 5.08 0.59
C LYS A 64 -10.70 3.85 1.16
N LYS A 65 -10.87 2.81 0.34
CA LYS A 65 -11.51 1.56 0.77
C LYS A 65 -10.79 0.93 1.96
N ALA A 66 -9.46 0.83 1.89
CA ALA A 66 -8.64 0.25 2.96
C ALA A 66 -8.69 1.11 4.23
N ALA A 67 -8.52 2.42 4.09
CA ALA A 67 -8.55 3.36 5.21
C ALA A 67 -9.91 3.41 5.92
N LEU A 68 -11.01 3.46 5.15
CA LEU A 68 -12.36 3.46 5.72
C LEU A 68 -12.66 2.15 6.45
N HIS A 69 -12.28 1.01 5.88
CA HIS A 69 -12.44 -0.28 6.56
C HIS A 69 -11.69 -0.31 7.88
N TYR A 70 -10.45 0.14 7.89
CA TYR A 70 -9.63 0.23 9.09
C TYR A 70 -10.24 1.20 10.11
N PHE A 71 -10.61 2.41 9.66
CA PHE A 71 -11.20 3.45 10.51
C PHE A 71 -12.50 2.97 11.16
N ASP A 72 -13.43 2.44 10.37
CA ASP A 72 -14.73 1.99 10.86
C ASP A 72 -14.60 0.83 11.87
N LYS A 73 -13.67 -0.10 11.64
CA LYS A 73 -13.46 -1.25 12.51
C LYS A 73 -12.66 -0.91 13.77
N PHE A 74 -11.56 -0.20 13.62
CA PHE A 74 -10.57 -0.04 14.70
C PHE A 74 -10.74 1.27 15.46
N CYS A 75 -10.86 2.39 14.76
CA CYS A 75 -10.97 3.70 15.41
C CYS A 75 -12.32 3.88 16.10
N THR A 76 -13.41 3.43 15.49
CA THR A 76 -14.76 3.56 16.06
C THR A 76 -14.90 2.79 17.36
N ASP A 77 -14.38 1.57 17.45
CA ASP A 77 -14.43 0.78 18.69
C ASP A 77 -13.61 1.44 19.81
N LYS A 78 -12.47 2.03 19.46
CA LYS A 78 -11.65 2.78 20.41
C LYS A 78 -12.33 4.06 20.88
N MET A 79 -13.05 4.74 20.00
CA MET A 79 -13.84 5.94 20.30
C MET A 79 -15.04 5.64 21.19
N LYS A 80 -15.81 4.61 20.88
CA LYS A 80 -16.94 4.15 21.71
C LYS A 80 -16.51 3.83 23.13
N ARG A 81 -15.35 3.21 23.31
CA ARG A 81 -14.80 2.89 24.63
C ARG A 81 -14.35 4.11 25.43
N ARG A 82 -14.08 5.25 24.78
CA ARG A 82 -13.56 6.46 25.42
C ARG A 82 -14.59 7.60 25.57
N ASN A 83 -15.85 7.37 25.27
CA ASN A 83 -16.92 8.40 25.34
C ASN A 83 -16.59 9.67 24.54
N TYR A 84 -15.92 9.57 23.40
CA TYR A 84 -15.69 10.72 22.54
C TYR A 84 -16.96 11.14 21.81
N HIS A 85 -17.15 12.45 21.64
CA HIS A 85 -18.29 13.02 20.94
C HIS A 85 -18.39 12.51 19.50
N ASN A 86 -19.59 12.14 19.09
CA ASN A 86 -19.87 11.56 17.77
C ASN A 86 -19.45 12.45 16.59
N ASP A 87 -19.40 13.77 16.78
CA ASP A 87 -19.13 14.75 15.73
C ASP A 87 -17.68 14.66 15.19
N GLY A 88 -16.71 14.44 16.04
CA GLY A 88 -15.32 14.27 15.63
C GLY A 88 -15.11 13.06 14.76
N HIS A 89 -15.79 11.94 15.03
CA HIS A 89 -15.76 10.74 14.20
C HIS A 89 -16.32 11.01 12.79
N VAL A 90 -17.42 11.74 12.70
CA VAL A 90 -18.05 12.10 11.42
C VAL A 90 -17.12 12.96 10.57
N VAL A 91 -16.49 13.97 11.17
CA VAL A 91 -15.55 14.87 10.48
C VAL A 91 -14.33 14.08 9.97
N MET A 92 -13.73 13.24 10.80
CA MET A 92 -12.57 12.45 10.41
C MET A 92 -12.88 11.44 9.31
N ARG A 93 -14.03 10.78 9.40
CA ARG A 93 -14.48 9.87 8.37
C ARG A 93 -14.75 10.60 7.04
N ALA A 94 -15.32 11.79 7.11
CA ALA A 94 -15.55 12.63 5.94
C ALA A 94 -14.22 13.07 5.28
N SER A 95 -13.18 13.36 6.06
CA SER A 95 -11.85 13.66 5.54
C SER A 95 -11.30 12.51 4.70
N LEU A 96 -11.45 11.26 5.14
CA LEU A 96 -11.02 10.09 4.37
C LEU A 96 -11.78 9.91 3.04
N LEU A 97 -12.96 10.51 2.90
CA LEU A 97 -13.73 10.48 1.66
C LEU A 97 -13.32 11.56 0.65
N SER A 98 -12.61 12.60 1.10
CA SER A 98 -12.13 13.68 0.23
C SER A 98 -10.97 13.21 -0.64
N ASP A 99 -10.98 13.56 -1.94
CA ASP A 99 -9.86 13.24 -2.83
C ASP A 99 -8.59 13.97 -2.42
N SER A 100 -8.71 15.22 -2.00
CA SER A 100 -7.57 16.04 -1.54
C SER A 100 -6.87 15.48 -0.29
N TYR A 101 -7.52 14.61 0.47
CA TYR A 101 -6.89 13.94 1.60
C TYR A 101 -5.77 12.98 1.16
N TRP A 102 -5.81 12.51 -0.07
CA TRP A 102 -4.88 11.51 -0.62
C TRP A 102 -3.77 12.12 -1.48
N ASP A 103 -3.72 13.46 -1.57
CA ASP A 103 -2.68 14.21 -2.27
C ASP A 103 -1.39 14.34 -1.41
N TYR A 104 -0.88 13.20 -0.89
CA TYR A 104 0.36 13.16 -0.12
C TYR A 104 1.30 12.10 -0.67
N GLU A 105 2.54 12.11 -0.19
CA GLU A 105 3.54 11.15 -0.60
C GLU A 105 3.10 9.71 -0.32
N ILE A 106 3.04 8.91 -1.38
CA ILE A 106 2.63 7.52 -1.32
C ILE A 106 3.80 6.68 -0.81
N GLN A 107 3.56 5.86 0.21
CA GLN A 107 4.52 4.88 0.69
C GLN A 107 3.94 3.49 0.54
N ILE A 108 4.53 2.69 -0.35
CA ILE A 108 4.06 1.34 -0.68
C ILE A 108 5.21 0.36 -0.70
N TYR A 109 4.88 -0.90 -0.48
CA TYR A 109 5.79 -2.02 -0.65
C TYR A 109 5.02 -3.29 -1.00
N ILE A 110 5.74 -4.29 -1.48
CA ILE A 110 5.21 -5.64 -1.73
C ILE A 110 5.80 -6.54 -0.66
N ASP A 111 4.94 -7.20 0.11
CA ASP A 111 5.35 -8.06 1.21
C ASP A 111 5.72 -9.49 0.75
N ASP A 112 6.11 -10.35 1.70
CA ASP A 112 6.51 -11.74 1.44
C ASP A 112 5.37 -12.63 0.90
N LYS A 113 4.11 -12.14 0.97
CA LYS A 113 2.93 -12.81 0.41
C LYS A 113 2.58 -12.31 -0.98
N ASN A 114 3.40 -11.46 -1.57
CA ASN A 114 3.14 -10.72 -2.81
C ASN A 114 1.90 -9.82 -2.72
N GLU A 115 1.56 -9.34 -1.52
CA GLU A 115 0.49 -8.38 -1.33
C GLU A 115 1.04 -6.96 -1.41
N LEU A 116 0.37 -6.09 -2.18
CA LEU A 116 0.65 -4.66 -2.15
C LEU A 116 0.17 -4.09 -0.83
N ARG A 117 1.06 -3.43 -0.12
CA ARG A 117 0.78 -2.77 1.14
C ARG A 117 1.10 -1.29 1.03
N ALA A 118 0.40 -0.48 1.80
CA ALA A 118 0.65 0.95 1.89
C ALA A 118 0.62 1.43 3.34
N ILE A 119 1.44 2.41 3.60
CA ILE A 119 1.35 3.21 4.82
C ILE A 119 0.37 4.34 4.56
N LEU A 120 -0.79 4.26 5.18
CA LEU A 120 -1.86 5.24 5.04
C LEU A 120 -1.98 6.11 6.27
N ASP A 121 -2.09 7.40 6.04
CA ASP A 121 -2.37 8.38 7.08
C ASP A 121 -3.84 8.29 7.49
N ILE A 122 -4.09 7.95 8.74
CA ILE A 122 -5.43 7.83 9.29
C ILE A 122 -5.65 8.90 10.36
N PRO A 123 -6.68 9.74 10.25
CA PRO A 123 -6.98 10.75 11.26
C PRO A 123 -7.15 10.10 12.63
N SER A 124 -6.45 10.63 13.64
CA SER A 124 -6.50 10.11 15.00
C SER A 124 -7.23 11.06 15.92
N MET A 125 -8.24 10.56 16.63
CA MET A 125 -8.94 11.32 17.67
C MET A 125 -8.18 11.40 19.00
N ALA A 126 -7.01 10.80 19.13
CA ALA A 126 -6.23 10.86 20.37
C ALA A 126 -5.61 12.26 20.63
N GLY A 127 -6.10 13.29 19.94
CA GLY A 127 -5.83 14.71 20.25
C GLY A 127 -4.56 15.28 19.64
N ALA A 128 -3.80 14.52 18.90
CA ALA A 128 -2.47 14.99 18.51
C ALA A 128 -2.02 14.55 17.11
N GLY A 129 -2.89 14.37 16.15
CA GLY A 129 -2.40 14.23 14.82
C GLY A 129 -2.81 12.95 14.10
N HIS A 130 -1.89 12.43 13.33
CA HIS A 130 -2.09 11.36 12.39
C HIS A 130 -1.59 10.04 12.96
N TYR A 131 -2.23 8.96 12.58
CA TYR A 131 -1.78 7.61 12.83
C TYR A 131 -1.52 6.92 11.50
N TYR A 132 -0.29 6.55 11.26
CA TYR A 132 0.08 5.83 10.05
C TYR A 132 -0.23 4.34 10.22
N ALA A 133 -1.10 3.83 9.37
CA ALA A 133 -1.50 2.43 9.35
C ALA A 133 -0.89 1.70 8.16
N ASP A 134 -0.25 0.56 8.43
CA ASP A 134 0.26 -0.35 7.41
C ASP A 134 -0.85 -1.30 6.99
N LEU A 135 -1.43 -1.08 5.81
CA LEU A 135 -2.63 -1.77 5.35
C LEU A 135 -2.42 -2.49 4.01
N PRO A 136 -3.01 -3.68 3.84
CA PRO A 136 -3.08 -4.31 2.53
C PRO A 136 -3.98 -3.49 1.59
N ILE A 137 -3.56 -3.34 0.35
CA ILE A 137 -4.27 -2.59 -0.68
C ILE A 137 -4.86 -3.53 -1.71
N ASP A 138 -6.18 -3.64 -1.70
CA ASP A 138 -6.93 -4.36 -2.70
C ASP A 138 -7.21 -3.44 -3.90
N LEU A 139 -6.43 -3.59 -4.95
CA LEU A 139 -6.62 -2.85 -6.21
C LEU A 139 -7.87 -3.28 -6.98
N GLY A 140 -8.66 -4.19 -6.42
CA GLY A 140 -9.64 -4.95 -7.14
C GLY A 140 -8.92 -6.02 -7.98
N ALA A 141 -9.51 -7.18 -8.18
CA ALA A 141 -8.99 -8.10 -9.16
C ALA A 141 -8.93 -7.34 -10.49
N SER A 142 -7.76 -6.89 -10.90
CA SER A 142 -7.52 -6.59 -12.31
C SER A 142 -7.84 -7.90 -12.99
N LYS A 143 -9.04 -7.99 -13.55
CA LYS A 143 -9.43 -9.14 -14.38
C LYS A 143 -8.29 -9.34 -15.35
N GLY A 144 -7.55 -10.42 -15.12
CA GLY A 144 -6.40 -10.90 -15.84
C GLY A 144 -5.74 -9.86 -16.75
N LYS A 145 -4.71 -9.16 -16.29
CA LYS A 145 -3.78 -8.60 -17.26
C LYS A 145 -3.29 -9.79 -18.04
N ASN A 146 -3.66 -9.83 -19.32
CA ASN A 146 -3.04 -10.74 -20.26
C ASN A 146 -1.57 -10.35 -20.31
N LEU A 147 -0.72 -11.12 -19.66
CA LEU A 147 0.71 -10.93 -19.67
C LEU A 147 1.32 -11.89 -20.68
N THR A 148 2.03 -11.36 -21.63
CA THR A 148 2.84 -12.17 -22.55
C THR A 148 4.30 -11.89 -22.28
N VAL A 149 5.03 -12.92 -21.89
CA VAL A 149 6.49 -12.87 -21.72
C VAL A 149 7.09 -13.79 -22.77
N THR A 150 7.93 -13.24 -23.62
CA THR A 150 8.63 -14.01 -24.66
C THR A 150 10.12 -13.96 -24.39
N GLU A 151 10.68 -15.10 -24.11
CA GLU A 151 12.11 -15.38 -24.13
C GLU A 151 12.43 -16.20 -25.38
N SER A 152 13.67 -16.17 -25.88
CA SER A 152 14.09 -16.61 -27.23
C SER A 152 13.41 -17.86 -27.81
N PHE A 153 12.88 -18.75 -26.99
CA PHE A 153 12.22 -20.01 -27.43
C PHE A 153 10.99 -20.39 -26.59
N ILE A 154 10.61 -19.57 -25.63
CA ILE A 154 9.41 -19.81 -24.79
C ILE A 154 8.57 -18.55 -24.77
N THR A 155 7.30 -18.69 -25.10
CA THR A 155 6.29 -17.67 -24.85
C THR A 155 5.36 -18.12 -23.75
N ALA A 156 5.30 -17.38 -22.68
CA ALA A 156 4.35 -17.59 -21.58
C ALA A 156 3.22 -16.57 -21.70
N GLU A 157 2.00 -17.04 -21.81
CA GLU A 157 0.80 -16.21 -21.83
C GLU A 157 -0.08 -16.52 -20.63
N LEU A 158 -0.43 -15.48 -19.90
CA LEU A 158 -1.46 -15.55 -18.87
C LEU A 158 -2.71 -14.87 -19.41
N ARG A 159 -3.79 -15.64 -19.64
CA ARG A 159 -5.10 -15.14 -20.06
C ARG A 159 -6.18 -15.67 -19.14
N ASP A 160 -6.98 -14.78 -18.62
CA ASP A 160 -8.10 -15.10 -17.72
C ASP A 160 -7.73 -16.06 -16.58
N GLY A 161 -6.53 -15.86 -16.00
CA GLY A 161 -5.99 -16.70 -14.93
C GLY A 161 -5.46 -18.08 -15.38
N LYS A 162 -5.41 -18.36 -16.69
CA LYS A 162 -4.83 -19.59 -17.26
C LYS A 162 -3.46 -19.30 -17.86
N LEU A 163 -2.46 -20.02 -17.39
CA LEU A 163 -1.10 -19.99 -17.93
C LEU A 163 -0.98 -20.96 -19.10
N SER A 164 -0.54 -20.48 -20.26
CA SER A 164 -0.15 -21.28 -21.42
C SER A 164 1.31 -21.03 -21.77
N LEU A 165 2.04 -22.10 -22.08
CA LEU A 165 3.43 -22.05 -22.52
C LEU A 165 3.52 -22.56 -23.96
N THR A 166 4.11 -21.74 -24.83
CA THR A 166 4.36 -22.10 -26.22
C THR A 166 5.87 -22.17 -26.43
N PHE A 167 6.37 -23.29 -26.96
CA PHE A 167 7.76 -23.49 -27.29
C PHE A 167 7.95 -23.34 -28.79
N SER A 168 8.76 -22.39 -29.23
CA SER A 168 9.15 -22.29 -30.63
C SER A 168 10.30 -23.31 -30.91
N LYS A 169 10.10 -24.18 -31.88
CA LYS A 169 11.22 -24.99 -32.41
C LYS A 169 12.05 -24.09 -33.32
N ASN A 170 13.35 -24.07 -33.06
CA ASN A 170 14.32 -23.59 -34.05
C ASN A 170 14.40 -24.57 -35.21
#